data_9ca4e2725fce125096774359b4377cb4
#
_entry.id   9ca4e2725fce125096774359b4377cb4
#
_cell.length_a   1.000
_cell.length_b   1.000
_cell.length_c   1.000
_cell.angle_alpha   90.00
_cell.angle_beta   90.00
_cell.angle_gamma   90.00
#
_symmetry.space_group_name_H-M   'P 1'
#
loop_
_entity.id
_entity.type
_entity.pdbx_description
1 polymer ?
#
loop_
_entity_poly.entity_id
_entity_poly.type
_entity_poly.pdbx_seq_one_letter_code
_entity_poly.pdbx_strand_id
1 'polypeptide(L)'
;MDRRDFIKAGLTAAGTVAGAALVGGGIMALSGARKPKPAELREFTRGKFKLRFYPYELQLAHSFTVSSYSRTTTPGVQLELEYGGVTGYGEASMPQYLGHSVGSVCDFLSRIDLSAFNDPFCSEDILDYVDSLSEGDGPAKAAFDIALHDLLGKLVGQPLYRLWGYNPSKAGATSFTIGIDTPQVVREKTLECADRFRILKIKVGLDSDEQMIRTIREITDLPLVVDANQGWKDRNKALDEIFWLHEQGVQMVEQPMAVDALDDIAWISERSPVPIFADEACQVLRDIPRLKGAYHGVNIKLMKSGGLREARRMISYARAEGMKVMLGCMTETSCACTAVAQLSPAADFCDIDGNLLITNDLFEGMVVRDGLMVLPEGAGLGLRKL
;
A
#
# COMPACT_ATOMS: atom_id res chain seq x y z
N MET A 1 4.95 -35.59 -19.91
CA MET A 1 5.22 -34.34 -20.65
C MET A 1 5.92 -33.41 -19.65
N ASP A 2 7.11 -32.98 -20.00
CA ASP A 2 7.93 -32.13 -19.09
C ASP A 2 7.33 -30.72 -18.97
N ARG A 3 7.45 -30.10 -17.77
CA ARG A 3 6.97 -28.72 -17.49
C ARG A 3 7.42 -27.68 -18.53
N ARG A 4 8.52 -27.94 -19.22
CA ARG A 4 9.10 -27.06 -20.27
C ARG A 4 8.34 -27.10 -21.61
N ASP A 5 7.64 -28.17 -21.91
CA ASP A 5 6.96 -28.32 -23.16
C ASP A 5 5.56 -27.67 -23.21
N PHE A 6 4.94 -27.49 -22.02
CA PHE A 6 3.67 -26.80 -21.88
C PHE A 6 3.77 -25.27 -22.11
N ILE A 7 4.91 -24.69 -21.75
CA ILE A 7 5.19 -23.25 -21.95
C ILE A 7 5.38 -22.90 -23.42
N LYS A 8 5.83 -23.85 -24.24
CA LYS A 8 6.04 -23.64 -25.69
C LYS A 8 4.76 -23.75 -26.55
N ALA A 9 3.74 -24.43 -26.05
CA ALA A 9 2.50 -24.63 -26.80
C ALA A 9 1.49 -23.47 -26.67
N GLY A 10 1.60 -22.62 -25.65
CA GLY A 10 0.73 -21.45 -25.43
C GLY A 10 1.10 -20.21 -26.25
N LEU A 11 2.26 -20.19 -26.88
CA LEU A 11 2.82 -19.00 -27.55
C LEU A 11 2.49 -18.86 -29.05
N THR A 12 1.66 -19.75 -29.62
CA THR A 12 1.37 -19.75 -31.05
C THR A 12 -0.04 -19.32 -31.47
N ALA A 13 -0.86 -18.81 -30.55
CA ALA A 13 -2.25 -18.43 -30.86
C ALA A 13 -2.67 -17.05 -30.34
N ALA A 14 -1.85 -16.04 -30.49
CA ALA A 14 -2.33 -14.64 -30.39
C ALA A 14 -1.40 -13.74 -31.22
N GLY A 15 -1.98 -13.05 -32.19
CA GLY A 15 -1.26 -12.22 -33.16
C GLY A 15 -0.58 -11.01 -32.49
N THR A 16 0.60 -10.77 -33.03
CA THR A 16 1.37 -9.50 -33.01
C THR A 16 1.06 -8.47 -31.96
N VAL A 17 1.74 -8.56 -30.80
CA VAL A 17 2.15 -7.43 -29.98
C VAL A 17 3.67 -7.53 -29.78
N ALA A 18 4.37 -6.42 -30.02
CA ALA A 18 5.81 -6.31 -30.12
C ALA A 18 6.56 -6.92 -28.92
N GLY A 19 7.62 -7.67 -29.23
CA GLY A 19 8.36 -8.48 -28.28
C GLY A 19 9.00 -7.71 -27.13
N ALA A 20 8.81 -8.25 -25.94
CA ALA A 20 9.68 -8.01 -24.80
C ALA A 20 10.69 -9.16 -24.71
N ALA A 21 11.96 -8.87 -24.91
CA ALA A 21 13.04 -9.84 -24.72
C ALA A 21 13.33 -9.99 -23.22
N LEU A 22 13.12 -11.18 -22.69
CA LEU A 22 13.58 -11.58 -21.35
C LEU A 22 15.09 -11.85 -21.40
N VAL A 23 15.88 -10.99 -20.82
CA VAL A 23 17.29 -11.26 -20.49
C VAL A 23 17.50 -10.85 -19.03
N GLY A 24 17.76 -11.84 -18.20
CA GLY A 24 18.40 -11.74 -16.89
C GLY A 24 17.87 -10.69 -15.91
N GLY A 25 16.96 -11.09 -15.00
CA GLY A 25 16.88 -10.53 -13.65
C GLY A 25 16.43 -9.08 -13.49
N GLY A 26 15.52 -8.56 -14.30
CA GLY A 26 14.93 -7.23 -14.11
C GLY A 26 13.70 -7.07 -14.98
N ILE A 27 12.57 -6.72 -14.38
CA ILE A 27 11.45 -6.19 -15.16
C ILE A 27 11.92 -4.87 -15.72
N MET A 28 12.21 -4.79 -17.02
CA MET A 28 12.27 -3.51 -17.71
C MET A 28 10.85 -2.93 -17.71
N ALA A 29 10.58 -2.01 -16.81
CA ALA A 29 9.43 -1.13 -16.94
C ALA A 29 9.60 -0.37 -18.27
N LEU A 30 8.70 -0.59 -19.22
CA LEU A 30 8.59 0.24 -20.40
C LEU A 30 8.25 1.66 -19.92
N SER A 31 9.24 2.53 -19.91
CA SER A 31 9.14 3.93 -19.48
C SER A 31 8.27 4.73 -20.45
N GLY A 32 6.97 4.67 -20.18
CA GLY A 32 5.99 5.55 -20.81
C GLY A 32 5.38 6.52 -19.81
N ALA A 33 6.13 6.93 -18.77
CA ALA A 33 5.63 7.89 -17.79
C ALA A 33 5.20 9.17 -18.52
N ARG A 34 3.89 9.43 -18.51
CA ARG A 34 3.32 10.62 -19.13
C ARG A 34 3.77 11.82 -18.32
N LYS A 35 4.61 12.65 -18.91
CA LYS A 35 4.99 13.93 -18.28
C LYS A 35 3.72 14.75 -18.03
N PRO A 36 3.56 15.40 -16.85
CA PRO A 36 2.41 16.24 -16.59
C PRO A 36 2.28 17.33 -17.64
N LYS A 37 1.04 17.59 -18.02
CA LYS A 37 0.76 18.74 -18.90
C LYS A 37 1.02 20.03 -18.11
N PRO A 38 1.60 21.08 -18.70
CA PRO A 38 1.86 22.35 -18.01
C PRO A 38 0.63 22.96 -17.30
N ALA A 39 -0.55 22.78 -17.86
CA ALA A 39 -1.82 23.26 -17.28
C ALA A 39 -2.28 22.46 -16.03
N GLU A 40 -1.71 21.29 -15.77
CA GLU A 40 -2.04 20.43 -14.63
C GLU A 40 -1.09 20.64 -13.45
N LEU A 41 0.12 21.20 -13.71
CA LEU A 41 1.10 21.52 -12.69
C LEU A 41 0.72 22.77 -11.92
N ARG A 42 0.61 22.67 -10.60
CA ARG A 42 0.46 23.81 -9.69
C ARG A 42 1.77 24.01 -8.93
N GLU A 43 2.23 25.25 -8.85
CA GLU A 43 3.47 25.63 -8.18
C GLU A 43 3.27 26.87 -7.31
N PHE A 44 3.74 26.82 -6.06
CA PHE A 44 3.66 27.88 -5.08
C PHE A 44 4.99 28.09 -4.39
N THR A 45 5.46 29.32 -4.27
CA THR A 45 6.55 29.69 -3.36
C THR A 45 5.94 30.22 -2.07
N ARG A 46 6.31 29.62 -0.94
CA ARG A 46 5.78 29.90 0.39
C ARG A 46 6.94 30.10 1.36
N GLY A 47 7.39 31.36 1.49
CA GLY A 47 8.60 31.67 2.25
C GLY A 47 9.83 31.04 1.60
N LYS A 48 10.54 30.18 2.33
CA LYS A 48 11.73 29.45 1.84
C LYS A 48 11.39 28.13 1.14
N PHE A 49 10.13 27.73 1.14
CA PHE A 49 9.67 26.48 0.55
C PHE A 49 9.06 26.73 -0.83
N LYS A 50 9.23 25.73 -1.69
CA LYS A 50 8.55 25.67 -2.98
C LYS A 50 7.75 24.38 -3.04
N LEU A 51 6.45 24.51 -3.26
CA LEU A 51 5.50 23.41 -3.33
C LEU A 51 5.04 23.27 -4.77
N ARG A 52 5.22 22.07 -5.35
CA ARG A 52 4.74 21.70 -6.69
C ARG A 52 3.95 20.43 -6.60
N PHE A 53 2.81 20.35 -7.29
CA PHE A 53 2.05 19.14 -7.38
C PHE A 53 1.23 19.07 -8.67
N TYR A 54 0.93 17.85 -9.09
CA TYR A 54 0.20 17.60 -10.33
C TYR A 54 -0.57 16.28 -10.25
N PRO A 55 -1.76 16.21 -10.92
CA PRO A 55 -2.50 14.97 -11.09
C PRO A 55 -1.71 13.95 -11.90
N TYR A 56 -1.86 12.68 -11.54
CA TYR A 56 -1.28 11.55 -12.24
C TYR A 56 -2.27 10.37 -12.22
N GLU A 57 -2.36 9.63 -13.33
CA GLU A 57 -3.20 8.45 -13.42
C GLU A 57 -2.34 7.21 -13.52
N LEU A 58 -2.44 6.33 -12.53
CA LEU A 58 -1.77 5.04 -12.51
C LEU A 58 -2.50 4.06 -13.42
N GLN A 59 -1.75 3.35 -14.26
CA GLN A 59 -2.24 2.31 -15.14
C GLN A 59 -1.95 0.95 -14.50
N LEU A 60 -2.99 0.15 -14.26
CA LEU A 60 -2.84 -1.19 -13.70
C LEU A 60 -2.38 -2.17 -14.77
N ALA A 61 -1.50 -3.10 -14.39
CA ALA A 61 -1.06 -4.19 -15.25
C ALA A 61 -2.21 -5.16 -15.56
N HIS A 62 -3.11 -5.38 -14.60
CA HIS A 62 -4.31 -6.19 -14.70
C HIS A 62 -5.49 -5.46 -14.07
N SER A 63 -6.72 -5.80 -14.45
CA SER A 63 -7.91 -5.37 -13.70
C SER A 63 -7.78 -5.74 -12.24
N PHE A 64 -8.07 -4.80 -11.35
CA PHE A 64 -8.08 -5.02 -9.91
C PHE A 64 -9.51 -5.02 -9.39
N THR A 65 -9.96 -6.20 -8.93
CA THR A 65 -11.33 -6.41 -8.47
C THR A 65 -11.33 -6.78 -6.98
N VAL A 66 -12.16 -6.09 -6.23
CA VAL A 66 -12.52 -6.39 -4.83
C VAL A 66 -14.02 -6.66 -4.75
N SER A 67 -14.54 -7.04 -3.60
CA SER A 67 -15.95 -7.40 -3.42
C SER A 67 -16.96 -6.32 -3.90
N SER A 68 -16.56 -5.05 -3.95
CA SER A 68 -17.45 -3.91 -4.22
C SER A 68 -17.25 -3.21 -5.58
N TYR A 69 -16.07 -3.34 -6.22
CA TYR A 69 -15.77 -2.67 -7.51
C TYR A 69 -14.59 -3.29 -8.26
N SER A 70 -14.47 -2.94 -9.56
CA SER A 70 -13.33 -3.29 -10.42
C SER A 70 -12.82 -2.04 -11.13
N ARG A 71 -11.47 -1.98 -11.36
CA ARG A 71 -10.82 -0.84 -12.01
C ARG A 71 -9.58 -1.26 -12.79
N THR A 72 -9.19 -0.44 -13.77
CA THR A 72 -7.94 -0.58 -14.56
C THR A 72 -7.00 0.61 -14.37
N THR A 73 -7.46 1.67 -13.71
CA THR A 73 -6.67 2.87 -13.40
C THR A 73 -6.91 3.32 -11.96
N THR A 74 -5.99 4.11 -11.43
CA THR A 74 -6.16 4.77 -10.12
C THR A 74 -5.68 6.22 -10.24
N PRO A 75 -6.49 7.22 -9.83
CA PRO A 75 -6.06 8.59 -9.78
C PRO A 75 -5.07 8.81 -8.63
N GLY A 76 -4.06 9.65 -8.86
CA GLY A 76 -3.08 10.07 -7.88
C GLY A 76 -2.71 11.54 -8.04
N VAL A 77 -2.05 12.10 -7.03
CA VAL A 77 -1.42 13.42 -7.09
C VAL A 77 0.02 13.27 -6.60
N GLN A 78 0.96 13.66 -7.45
CA GLN A 78 2.37 13.73 -7.09
C GLN A 78 2.68 15.09 -6.50
N LEU A 79 3.56 15.12 -5.47
CA LEU A 79 3.98 16.32 -4.77
C LEU A 79 5.50 16.39 -4.67
N GLU A 80 6.03 17.58 -4.89
CA GLU A 80 7.43 17.93 -4.65
C GLU A 80 7.49 19.10 -3.67
N LEU A 81 8.24 18.94 -2.59
CA LEU A 81 8.52 19.97 -1.59
C LEU A 81 10.01 20.31 -1.63
N GLU A 82 10.32 21.53 -2.03
CA GLU A 82 11.71 21.99 -2.15
C GLU A 82 12.07 22.98 -1.04
N TYR A 83 13.27 22.83 -0.47
CA TYR A 83 13.88 23.76 0.46
C TYR A 83 15.40 23.76 0.24
N GLY A 84 16.00 24.94 0.07
CA GLY A 84 17.45 25.08 -0.09
C GLY A 84 18.04 24.31 -1.28
N GLY A 85 17.27 24.12 -2.36
CA GLY A 85 17.68 23.36 -3.55
C GLY A 85 17.58 21.84 -3.40
N VAL A 86 17.09 21.33 -2.29
CA VAL A 86 16.80 19.90 -2.06
C VAL A 86 15.31 19.66 -2.20
N THR A 87 14.93 18.60 -2.93
CA THR A 87 13.51 18.25 -3.18
C THR A 87 13.15 16.93 -2.50
N GLY A 88 12.12 16.97 -1.66
CA GLY A 88 11.41 15.81 -1.15
C GLY A 88 10.21 15.47 -2.04
N TYR A 89 9.89 14.18 -2.17
CA TYR A 89 8.80 13.66 -2.98
C TYR A 89 7.71 13.06 -2.12
N GLY A 90 6.46 13.27 -2.51
CA GLY A 90 5.29 12.71 -1.86
C GLY A 90 4.19 12.39 -2.86
N GLU A 91 3.22 11.61 -2.42
CA GLU A 91 2.16 11.09 -3.26
C GLU A 91 0.86 10.97 -2.47
N ALA A 92 -0.26 11.31 -3.11
CA ALA A 92 -1.62 10.98 -2.67
C ALA A 92 -2.22 9.96 -3.63
N SER A 93 -2.73 8.86 -3.10
CA SER A 93 -3.59 7.90 -3.80
C SER A 93 -4.98 7.93 -3.18
N MET A 94 -6.03 7.90 -4.02
CA MET A 94 -7.40 8.18 -3.60
C MET A 94 -8.33 7.01 -3.94
N PRO A 95 -8.33 5.92 -3.13
CA PRO A 95 -9.33 4.88 -3.28
C PRO A 95 -10.72 5.44 -2.95
N GLN A 96 -11.74 4.93 -3.64
CA GLN A 96 -13.11 5.46 -3.59
C GLN A 96 -13.67 5.54 -2.16
N TYR A 97 -13.36 4.57 -1.31
CA TYR A 97 -13.93 4.52 0.04
C TYR A 97 -13.43 5.63 0.98
N LEU A 98 -12.34 6.30 0.66
CA LEU A 98 -11.87 7.46 1.41
C LEU A 98 -12.63 8.76 1.05
N GLY A 99 -13.44 8.74 -0.03
CA GLY A 99 -14.28 9.88 -0.39
C GLY A 99 -13.53 11.10 -0.95
N HIS A 100 -12.24 10.96 -1.31
CA HIS A 100 -11.43 12.05 -1.86
C HIS A 100 -11.29 11.95 -3.37
N SER A 101 -11.04 13.10 -4.00
CA SER A 101 -10.81 13.24 -5.44
C SER A 101 -9.50 13.98 -5.72
N VAL A 102 -9.03 13.91 -6.95
CA VAL A 102 -7.90 14.75 -7.43
C VAL A 102 -8.16 16.23 -7.12
N GLY A 103 -9.39 16.70 -7.36
CA GLY A 103 -9.78 18.09 -7.07
C GLY A 103 -9.63 18.44 -5.59
N SER A 104 -10.21 17.64 -4.68
CA SER A 104 -10.14 17.89 -3.23
C SER A 104 -8.71 17.87 -2.71
N VAL A 105 -7.88 16.92 -3.18
CA VAL A 105 -6.45 16.86 -2.81
C VAL A 105 -5.69 18.08 -3.31
N CYS A 106 -5.85 18.45 -4.58
CA CYS A 106 -5.18 19.64 -5.14
C CYS A 106 -5.63 20.94 -4.45
N ASP A 107 -6.90 21.03 -4.06
CA ASP A 107 -7.43 22.20 -3.36
C ASP A 107 -6.90 22.28 -1.93
N PHE A 108 -6.78 21.15 -1.23
CA PHE A 108 -6.13 21.10 0.09
C PHE A 108 -4.67 21.57 -0.01
N LEU A 109 -3.88 20.97 -0.92
CA LEU A 109 -2.46 21.29 -1.10
C LEU A 109 -2.25 22.78 -1.47
N SER A 110 -3.17 23.38 -2.22
CA SER A 110 -3.11 24.80 -2.58
C SER A 110 -3.25 25.75 -1.38
N ARG A 111 -3.89 25.31 -0.30
CA ARG A 111 -4.10 26.10 0.93
C ARG A 111 -2.88 26.11 1.86
N ILE A 112 -1.93 25.19 1.67
CA ILE A 112 -0.74 25.11 2.52
C ILE A 112 0.12 26.37 2.31
N ASP A 113 0.30 27.16 3.37
CA ASP A 113 1.16 28.33 3.38
C ASP A 113 2.28 28.17 4.41
N LEU A 114 3.49 27.93 3.93
CA LEU A 114 4.67 27.71 4.76
C LEU A 114 5.48 28.99 5.01
N SER A 115 4.94 30.18 4.71
CA SER A 115 5.66 31.45 4.81
C SER A 115 6.10 31.79 6.23
N ALA A 116 5.40 31.28 7.23
CA ALA A 116 5.73 31.46 8.65
C ALA A 116 6.89 30.54 9.13
N PHE A 117 7.22 29.49 8.36
CA PHE A 117 8.24 28.51 8.74
C PHE A 117 9.56 28.78 8.03
N ASN A 118 10.64 28.82 8.80
CA ASN A 118 11.98 29.10 8.27
C ASN A 118 12.92 27.91 8.31
N ASP A 119 12.56 26.87 9.03
CA ASP A 119 13.36 25.67 9.26
C ASP A 119 12.50 24.41 9.02
N PRO A 120 12.83 23.56 8.04
CA PRO A 120 12.09 22.33 7.79
C PRO A 120 12.20 21.30 8.95
N PHE A 121 13.19 21.44 9.83
CA PHE A 121 13.38 20.58 10.99
C PHE A 121 12.37 20.84 12.12
N CYS A 122 11.66 21.98 12.11
CA CYS A 122 10.46 22.18 12.93
C CYS A 122 9.27 21.39 12.39
N SER A 123 9.49 20.11 12.05
CA SER A 123 8.53 19.27 11.31
C SER A 123 7.24 19.01 12.07
N GLU A 124 7.29 18.92 13.42
CA GLU A 124 6.06 18.74 14.20
C GLU A 124 5.15 19.97 14.08
N ASP A 125 5.70 21.19 14.22
CA ASP A 125 4.94 22.43 14.09
C ASP A 125 4.36 22.60 12.66
N ILE A 126 5.16 22.24 11.63
CA ILE A 126 4.72 22.28 10.23
C ILE A 126 3.56 21.31 9.99
N LEU A 127 3.69 20.07 10.48
CA LEU A 127 2.66 19.05 10.31
C LEU A 127 1.42 19.34 11.15
N ASP A 128 1.56 19.90 12.36
CA ASP A 128 0.43 20.35 13.18
C ASP A 128 -0.35 21.48 12.48
N TYR A 129 0.37 22.42 11.85
CA TYR A 129 -0.26 23.44 11.01
C TYR A 129 -1.02 22.81 9.83
N VAL A 130 -0.40 21.89 9.09
CA VAL A 130 -1.05 21.23 7.95
C VAL A 130 -2.28 20.43 8.40
N ASP A 131 -2.19 19.74 9.53
CA ASP A 131 -3.31 19.00 10.11
C ASP A 131 -4.47 19.91 10.52
N SER A 132 -4.18 21.13 10.96
CA SER A 132 -5.17 22.11 11.37
C SER A 132 -6.00 22.70 10.22
N LEU A 133 -5.55 22.56 8.95
CA LEU A 133 -6.24 23.12 7.78
C LEU A 133 -7.61 22.50 7.52
N SER A 134 -7.80 21.25 7.90
CA SER A 134 -9.09 20.57 7.87
C SER A 134 -9.08 19.28 8.67
N GLU A 135 -10.25 18.84 9.11
CA GLU A 135 -10.47 17.48 9.59
C GLU A 135 -10.51 16.51 8.39
N GLY A 136 -9.87 15.33 8.51
CA GLY A 136 -9.77 14.38 7.39
C GLY A 136 -8.65 14.72 6.41
N ASP A 137 -8.95 14.64 5.10
CA ASP A 137 -8.00 14.87 4.00
C ASP A 137 -6.72 14.00 4.05
N GLY A 138 -6.86 12.76 4.55
CA GLY A 138 -5.74 11.83 4.74
C GLY A 138 -4.79 11.72 3.56
N PRO A 139 -5.26 11.49 2.31
CA PRO A 139 -4.36 11.40 1.16
C PRO A 139 -3.55 12.66 0.89
N ALA A 140 -4.14 13.86 1.03
CA ALA A 140 -3.44 15.12 0.81
C ALA A 140 -2.39 15.38 1.91
N LYS A 141 -2.75 15.11 3.16
CA LYS A 141 -1.82 15.18 4.30
C LYS A 141 -0.68 14.20 4.16
N ALA A 142 -0.98 12.96 3.73
CA ALA A 142 0.03 11.93 3.47
C ALA A 142 1.04 12.38 2.40
N ALA A 143 0.56 12.96 1.30
CA ALA A 143 1.45 13.48 0.26
C ALA A 143 2.43 14.52 0.81
N PHE A 144 1.94 15.45 1.64
CA PHE A 144 2.77 16.49 2.24
C PHE A 144 3.73 15.92 3.29
N ASP A 145 3.24 15.07 4.19
CA ASP A 145 4.03 14.42 5.25
C ASP A 145 5.16 13.58 4.67
N ILE A 146 4.87 12.76 3.65
CA ILE A 146 5.88 11.94 2.95
C ILE A 146 6.95 12.83 2.33
N ALA A 147 6.55 13.90 1.61
CA ALA A 147 7.49 14.83 0.99
C ALA A 147 8.38 15.56 2.01
N LEU A 148 7.80 15.98 3.13
CA LEU A 148 8.57 16.62 4.20
C LEU A 148 9.59 15.67 4.81
N HIS A 149 9.21 14.43 5.12
CA HIS A 149 10.12 13.43 5.67
C HIS A 149 11.23 13.06 4.67
N ASP A 150 10.90 12.90 3.38
CA ASP A 150 11.89 12.65 2.32
C ASP A 150 12.89 13.81 2.23
N LEU A 151 12.39 15.05 2.25
CA LEU A 151 13.21 16.26 2.29
C LEU A 151 14.15 16.27 3.49
N LEU A 152 13.65 16.02 4.69
CA LEU A 152 14.45 15.99 5.93
C LEU A 152 15.55 14.93 5.86
N GLY A 153 15.21 13.71 5.43
CA GLY A 153 16.20 12.65 5.26
C GLY A 153 17.30 13.02 4.26
N LYS A 154 16.94 13.69 3.16
CA LYS A 154 17.89 14.19 2.16
C LYS A 154 18.79 15.32 2.70
N LEU A 155 18.22 16.25 3.45
CA LEU A 155 18.99 17.34 4.08
C LEU A 155 20.04 16.84 5.07
N VAL A 156 19.75 15.74 5.81
CA VAL A 156 20.72 15.13 6.73
C VAL A 156 21.55 14.01 6.11
N GLY A 157 21.28 13.65 4.84
CA GLY A 157 22.03 12.63 4.11
C GLY A 157 21.81 11.20 4.63
N GLN A 158 20.64 10.88 5.21
CA GLN A 158 20.35 9.58 5.79
C GLN A 158 18.99 9.03 5.32
N PRO A 159 18.85 7.70 5.14
CA PRO A 159 17.55 7.08 4.89
C PRO A 159 16.67 7.15 6.14
N LEU A 160 15.34 7.22 5.94
CA LEU A 160 14.38 7.44 7.03
C LEU A 160 14.38 6.32 8.07
N TYR A 161 14.44 5.04 7.64
CA TYR A 161 14.51 3.92 8.59
C TYR A 161 15.67 4.06 9.57
N ARG A 162 16.82 4.60 9.10
CA ARG A 162 17.99 4.80 9.94
C ARG A 162 17.80 5.95 10.92
N LEU A 163 17.19 7.05 10.48
CA LEU A 163 16.85 8.18 11.37
C LEU A 163 15.89 7.75 12.49
N TRP A 164 15.03 6.78 12.22
CA TRP A 164 14.09 6.24 13.21
C TRP A 164 14.64 5.06 13.99
N GLY A 165 15.89 4.65 13.77
CA GLY A 165 16.56 3.57 14.51
C GLY A 165 16.10 2.17 14.11
N TYR A 166 15.50 1.99 12.94
CA TYR A 166 15.09 0.68 12.44
C TYR A 166 16.24 -0.05 11.75
N ASN A 167 16.28 -1.36 11.97
CA ASN A 167 17.22 -2.25 11.26
C ASN A 167 16.60 -2.71 9.93
N PRO A 168 17.15 -2.32 8.77
CA PRO A 168 16.58 -2.67 7.46
C PRO A 168 16.56 -4.17 7.18
N SER A 169 17.42 -4.98 7.84
CA SER A 169 17.40 -6.44 7.70
C SER A 169 16.12 -7.09 8.26
N LYS A 170 15.30 -6.35 9.01
CA LYS A 170 14.01 -6.77 9.53
C LYS A 170 12.82 -6.36 8.66
N ALA A 171 13.06 -5.82 7.47
CA ALA A 171 11.99 -5.33 6.58
C ALA A 171 10.96 -6.42 6.19
N GLY A 172 11.33 -7.69 6.27
CA GLY A 172 10.39 -8.80 6.09
C GLY A 172 9.93 -9.01 4.64
N ALA A 173 8.95 -9.90 4.48
CA ALA A 173 8.28 -10.15 3.22
C ALA A 173 7.08 -9.22 3.05
N THR A 174 6.80 -8.81 1.80
CA THR A 174 5.48 -8.31 1.45
C THR A 174 4.64 -9.42 0.84
N SER A 175 3.31 -9.38 1.06
CA SER A 175 2.38 -10.18 0.28
C SER A 175 2.28 -9.64 -1.15
N PHE A 176 1.80 -10.48 -2.07
CA PHE A 176 1.39 -10.08 -3.41
C PHE A 176 -0.10 -10.36 -3.58
N THR A 177 -0.84 -9.37 -4.05
CA THR A 177 -2.31 -9.41 -4.07
C THR A 177 -2.85 -10.06 -5.34
N ILE A 178 -3.71 -11.07 -5.16
CA ILE A 178 -4.55 -11.67 -6.20
C ILE A 178 -5.97 -11.19 -5.97
N GLY A 179 -6.49 -10.37 -6.88
CA GLY A 179 -7.88 -9.89 -6.87
C GLY A 179 -8.87 -10.99 -7.24
N ILE A 180 -10.16 -10.75 -6.96
CA ILE A 180 -11.26 -11.65 -7.34
C ILE A 180 -11.34 -11.72 -8.87
N ASP A 181 -11.30 -12.94 -9.41
CA ASP A 181 -11.33 -13.18 -10.87
C ASP A 181 -11.81 -14.61 -11.19
N THR A 182 -11.90 -14.94 -12.47
CA THR A 182 -12.18 -16.31 -12.91
C THR A 182 -11.07 -17.27 -12.47
N PRO A 183 -11.36 -18.57 -12.27
CA PRO A 183 -10.34 -19.56 -11.89
C PRO A 183 -9.15 -19.61 -12.84
N GLN A 184 -9.38 -19.39 -14.15
CA GLN A 184 -8.31 -19.36 -15.13
C GLN A 184 -7.35 -18.20 -14.89
N VAL A 185 -7.86 -16.97 -14.67
CA VAL A 185 -7.05 -15.77 -14.42
C VAL A 185 -6.34 -15.87 -13.07
N VAL A 186 -7.03 -16.39 -12.04
CA VAL A 186 -6.42 -16.68 -10.73
C VAL A 186 -5.26 -17.65 -10.87
N ARG A 187 -5.41 -18.72 -11.67
CA ARG A 187 -4.35 -19.69 -11.96
C ARG A 187 -3.14 -19.03 -12.64
N GLU A 188 -3.38 -18.24 -13.69
CA GLU A 188 -2.34 -17.54 -14.42
C GLU A 188 -1.55 -16.60 -13.50
N LYS A 189 -2.24 -15.73 -12.73
CA LYS A 189 -1.63 -14.82 -11.76
C LYS A 189 -0.84 -15.57 -10.68
N THR A 190 -1.37 -16.69 -10.18
CA THR A 190 -0.67 -17.49 -9.17
C THR A 190 0.63 -18.07 -9.72
N LEU A 191 0.62 -18.60 -10.93
CA LEU A 191 1.82 -19.13 -11.60
C LEU A 191 2.88 -18.04 -11.82
N GLU A 192 2.48 -16.80 -12.13
CA GLU A 192 3.39 -15.68 -12.35
C GLU A 192 4.10 -15.22 -11.06
N CYS A 193 3.45 -15.37 -9.90
CA CYS A 193 3.94 -14.79 -8.63
C CYS A 193 4.48 -15.83 -7.63
N ALA A 194 4.09 -17.11 -7.72
CA ALA A 194 4.41 -18.11 -6.70
C ALA A 194 5.91 -18.32 -6.46
N ASP A 195 6.75 -18.18 -7.49
CA ASP A 195 8.21 -18.33 -7.37
C ASP A 195 8.91 -17.02 -6.95
N ARG A 196 8.17 -15.90 -6.87
CA ARG A 196 8.73 -14.56 -6.63
C ARG A 196 8.40 -14.01 -5.24
N PHE A 197 7.32 -14.46 -4.64
CA PHE A 197 6.81 -13.98 -3.35
C PHE A 197 6.82 -15.12 -2.33
N ARG A 198 6.76 -14.74 -1.06
CA ARG A 198 6.71 -15.69 0.07
C ARG A 198 5.35 -15.80 0.70
N ILE A 199 4.47 -14.85 0.42
CA ILE A 199 3.12 -14.75 0.94
C ILE A 199 2.23 -14.21 -0.18
N LEU A 200 1.04 -14.78 -0.35
CA LEU A 200 0.02 -14.25 -1.26
C LEU A 200 -1.15 -13.68 -0.45
N LYS A 201 -1.64 -12.51 -0.86
CA LYS A 201 -2.87 -11.93 -0.34
C LYS A 201 -4.01 -12.18 -1.32
N ILE A 202 -5.10 -12.77 -0.82
CA ILE A 202 -6.23 -13.14 -1.66
C ILE A 202 -7.43 -12.28 -1.27
N LYS A 203 -8.01 -11.59 -2.24
CA LYS A 203 -9.26 -10.88 -2.04
C LYS A 203 -10.40 -11.89 -2.04
N VAL A 204 -11.23 -11.84 -1.00
CA VAL A 204 -12.37 -12.73 -0.75
C VAL A 204 -13.60 -11.88 -0.39
N GLY A 205 -14.72 -12.50 -0.01
CA GLY A 205 -15.96 -11.84 0.39
C GLY A 205 -17.12 -12.09 -0.59
N LEU A 206 -16.98 -13.07 -1.50
CA LEU A 206 -18.00 -13.50 -2.45
C LEU A 206 -18.21 -15.01 -2.38
N ASP A 207 -19.27 -15.51 -3.00
CA ASP A 207 -19.58 -16.94 -3.09
C ASP A 207 -18.51 -17.77 -3.84
N SER A 208 -17.56 -17.10 -4.51
CA SER A 208 -16.46 -17.74 -5.25
C SER A 208 -15.20 -18.00 -4.42
N ASP A 209 -15.17 -17.61 -3.15
CA ASP A 209 -13.97 -17.62 -2.30
C ASP A 209 -13.34 -19.02 -2.21
N GLU A 210 -14.14 -20.04 -1.93
CA GLU A 210 -13.67 -21.41 -1.84
C GLU A 210 -13.03 -21.88 -3.15
N GLN A 211 -13.65 -21.57 -4.29
CA GLN A 211 -13.11 -21.93 -5.62
C GLN A 211 -11.76 -21.25 -5.89
N MET A 212 -11.63 -19.97 -5.53
CA MET A 212 -10.38 -19.23 -5.69
C MET A 212 -9.25 -19.84 -4.87
N ILE A 213 -9.49 -20.09 -3.58
CA ILE A 213 -8.48 -20.68 -2.67
C ILE A 213 -8.06 -22.07 -3.15
N ARG A 214 -9.01 -22.94 -3.53
CA ARG A 214 -8.71 -24.27 -4.08
C ARG A 214 -7.86 -24.16 -5.36
N THR A 215 -8.18 -23.23 -6.25
CA THR A 215 -7.41 -23.00 -7.49
C THR A 215 -5.96 -22.61 -7.18
N ILE A 216 -5.73 -21.76 -6.16
CA ILE A 216 -4.39 -21.34 -5.73
C ILE A 216 -3.64 -22.54 -5.12
N ARG A 217 -4.31 -23.34 -4.28
CA ARG A 217 -3.72 -24.52 -3.63
C ARG A 217 -3.34 -25.65 -4.59
N GLU A 218 -3.96 -25.73 -5.76
CA GLU A 218 -3.48 -26.63 -6.82
C GLU A 218 -2.09 -26.26 -7.37
N ILE A 219 -1.60 -25.03 -7.10
CA ILE A 219 -0.37 -24.49 -7.68
C ILE A 219 0.73 -24.33 -6.63
N THR A 220 0.37 -23.86 -5.42
CA THR A 220 1.37 -23.48 -4.41
C THR A 220 0.88 -23.75 -2.98
N ASP A 221 1.86 -24.09 -2.11
CA ASP A 221 1.68 -24.20 -0.66
C ASP A 221 2.13 -22.94 0.08
N LEU A 222 2.41 -21.85 -0.60
CA LEU A 222 2.80 -20.59 0.04
C LEU A 222 1.79 -20.17 1.10
N PRO A 223 2.22 -19.54 2.20
CA PRO A 223 1.34 -18.91 3.16
C PRO A 223 0.38 -17.94 2.48
N LEU A 224 -0.90 -17.98 2.87
CA LEU A 224 -1.91 -17.05 2.40
C LEU A 224 -2.33 -16.10 3.52
N VAL A 225 -2.68 -14.89 3.15
CA VAL A 225 -3.48 -13.96 3.93
C VAL A 225 -4.72 -13.59 3.13
N VAL A 226 -5.85 -13.37 3.75
CA VAL A 226 -7.08 -13.03 3.05
C VAL A 226 -7.64 -11.69 3.52
N ASP A 227 -8.29 -10.99 2.60
CA ASP A 227 -8.94 -9.72 2.86
C ASP A 227 -10.36 -9.78 2.28
N ALA A 228 -11.34 -9.77 3.19
CA ALA A 228 -12.74 -9.86 2.83
C ALA A 228 -13.37 -8.50 2.49
N ASN A 229 -12.67 -7.40 2.73
CA ASN A 229 -13.15 -6.03 2.47
C ASN A 229 -14.62 -5.85 2.90
N GLN A 230 -14.95 -6.26 4.14
CA GLN A 230 -16.29 -6.19 4.73
C GLN A 230 -17.32 -7.11 4.04
N GLY A 231 -16.89 -8.11 3.25
CA GLY A 231 -17.76 -8.94 2.41
C GLY A 231 -18.72 -9.85 3.17
N TRP A 232 -18.31 -10.38 4.34
CA TRP A 232 -19.13 -11.32 5.09
C TRP A 232 -20.17 -10.62 5.96
N LYS A 233 -21.39 -11.20 6.02
CA LYS A 233 -22.56 -10.56 6.65
C LYS A 233 -23.11 -11.32 7.85
N ASP A 234 -22.78 -12.59 7.99
CA ASP A 234 -23.20 -13.49 9.08
C ASP A 234 -21.99 -13.96 9.85
N ARG A 235 -21.91 -13.68 11.14
CA ARG A 235 -20.75 -14.00 11.97
C ARG A 235 -20.48 -15.50 12.11
N ASN A 236 -21.54 -16.36 12.08
CA ASN A 236 -21.34 -17.80 12.19
C ASN A 236 -20.74 -18.33 10.89
N LYS A 237 -21.29 -17.93 9.75
CA LYS A 237 -20.73 -18.29 8.45
C LYS A 237 -19.31 -17.74 8.27
N ALA A 238 -19.06 -16.50 8.71
CA ALA A 238 -17.72 -15.94 8.69
C ALA A 238 -16.73 -16.74 9.52
N LEU A 239 -17.14 -17.22 10.71
CA LEU A 239 -16.30 -18.05 11.55
C LEU A 239 -16.05 -19.43 10.93
N ASP A 240 -17.09 -20.07 10.36
CA ASP A 240 -16.95 -21.35 9.65
C ASP A 240 -15.99 -21.22 8.47
N GLU A 241 -16.10 -20.12 7.70
CA GLU A 241 -15.19 -19.80 6.59
C GLU A 241 -13.76 -19.60 7.08
N ILE A 242 -13.54 -18.89 8.20
CA ILE A 242 -12.22 -18.69 8.80
C ILE A 242 -11.60 -20.03 9.22
N PHE A 243 -12.34 -20.95 9.79
CA PHE A 243 -11.83 -22.29 10.12
C PHE A 243 -11.41 -23.04 8.86
N TRP A 244 -12.25 -23.05 7.84
CA TRP A 244 -11.90 -23.67 6.57
C TRP A 244 -10.66 -23.03 5.92
N LEU A 245 -10.58 -21.69 5.90
CA LEU A 245 -9.42 -20.96 5.40
C LEU A 245 -8.14 -21.30 6.17
N HIS A 246 -8.24 -21.46 7.50
CA HIS A 246 -7.12 -21.91 8.32
C HIS A 246 -6.62 -23.29 7.90
N GLU A 247 -7.52 -24.24 7.64
CA GLU A 247 -7.17 -25.56 7.10
C GLU A 247 -6.49 -25.47 5.73
N GLN A 248 -6.79 -24.40 4.96
CA GLN A 248 -6.11 -24.12 3.70
C GLN A 248 -4.79 -23.36 3.88
N GLY A 249 -4.27 -23.17 5.09
CA GLY A 249 -2.99 -22.52 5.37
C GLY A 249 -3.04 -21.00 5.34
N VAL A 250 -4.23 -20.39 5.50
CA VAL A 250 -4.39 -18.95 5.71
C VAL A 250 -3.89 -18.58 7.10
N GLN A 251 -3.06 -17.55 7.20
CA GLN A 251 -2.40 -17.12 8.44
C GLN A 251 -3.04 -15.90 9.09
N MET A 252 -3.91 -15.19 8.39
CA MET A 252 -4.54 -13.96 8.87
C MET A 252 -5.76 -13.61 8.01
N VAL A 253 -6.78 -13.02 8.63
CA VAL A 253 -7.96 -12.49 7.95
C VAL A 253 -8.06 -10.99 8.21
N GLU A 254 -8.22 -10.20 7.14
CA GLU A 254 -8.38 -8.75 7.17
C GLU A 254 -9.84 -8.38 6.93
N GLN A 255 -10.36 -7.46 7.74
CA GLN A 255 -11.68 -6.82 7.69
C GLN A 255 -12.81 -7.75 7.24
N PRO A 256 -13.17 -8.79 8.05
CA PRO A 256 -14.15 -9.80 7.66
C PRO A 256 -15.55 -9.22 7.46
N MET A 257 -15.97 -8.30 8.33
CA MET A 257 -17.31 -7.73 8.36
C MET A 257 -17.29 -6.20 8.34
N ALA A 258 -18.47 -5.60 8.24
CA ALA A 258 -18.65 -4.14 8.23
C ALA A 258 -18.01 -3.46 9.44
N VAL A 259 -17.54 -2.21 9.26
CA VAL A 259 -16.79 -1.44 10.27
C VAL A 259 -17.57 -1.19 11.57
N ASP A 260 -18.90 -1.20 11.51
CA ASP A 260 -19.82 -1.02 12.63
C ASP A 260 -20.21 -2.33 13.32
N ALA A 261 -19.85 -3.50 12.78
CA ALA A 261 -20.16 -4.82 13.34
C ALA A 261 -19.16 -5.25 14.43
N LEU A 262 -18.75 -4.32 15.32
CA LEU A 262 -17.67 -4.55 16.30
C LEU A 262 -17.95 -5.72 17.24
N ASP A 263 -19.19 -5.90 17.70
CA ASP A 263 -19.56 -7.00 18.61
C ASP A 263 -19.45 -8.36 17.92
N ASP A 264 -19.84 -8.44 16.64
CA ASP A 264 -19.73 -9.66 15.85
C ASP A 264 -18.25 -9.98 15.55
N ILE A 265 -17.46 -8.96 15.27
CA ILE A 265 -16.01 -9.11 15.03
C ILE A 265 -15.30 -9.54 16.32
N ALA A 266 -15.64 -8.96 17.48
CA ALA A 266 -15.11 -9.39 18.77
C ALA A 266 -15.42 -10.85 19.06
N TRP A 267 -16.68 -11.26 18.79
CA TRP A 267 -17.13 -12.65 18.95
C TRP A 267 -16.37 -13.61 18.01
N ILE A 268 -16.11 -13.21 16.75
CA ILE A 268 -15.28 -13.97 15.80
C ILE A 268 -13.84 -14.06 16.30
N SER A 269 -13.26 -12.93 16.68
CA SER A 269 -11.83 -12.85 17.07
C SER A 269 -11.53 -13.75 18.28
N GLU A 270 -12.43 -13.78 19.26
CA GLU A 270 -12.27 -14.65 20.45
C GLU A 270 -12.21 -16.16 20.08
N ARG A 271 -12.77 -16.54 18.93
CA ARG A 271 -12.94 -17.95 18.49
C ARG A 271 -12.05 -18.31 17.29
N SER A 272 -11.53 -17.33 16.61
CA SER A 272 -10.76 -17.50 15.37
C SER A 272 -9.43 -18.22 15.62
N PRO A 273 -9.07 -19.23 14.80
CA PRO A 273 -7.76 -19.88 14.87
C PRO A 273 -6.63 -19.01 14.32
N VAL A 274 -6.95 -17.89 13.64
CA VAL A 274 -6.00 -16.97 13.03
C VAL A 274 -6.28 -15.52 13.46
N PRO A 275 -5.30 -14.64 13.50
CA PRO A 275 -5.52 -13.25 13.87
C PRO A 275 -6.40 -12.50 12.87
N ILE A 276 -7.29 -11.66 13.39
CA ILE A 276 -8.20 -10.78 12.64
C ILE A 276 -7.67 -9.36 12.70
N PHE A 277 -7.54 -8.71 11.53
CA PHE A 277 -7.01 -7.35 11.39
C PHE A 277 -8.07 -6.37 10.91
N ALA A 278 -8.02 -5.15 11.48
CA ALA A 278 -8.84 -4.03 11.05
C ALA A 278 -8.14 -3.28 9.90
N ASP A 279 -8.83 -3.06 8.79
CA ASP A 279 -8.39 -2.15 7.71
C ASP A 279 -9.27 -0.91 7.66
N GLU A 280 -10.47 -0.99 7.11
CA GLU A 280 -11.38 0.16 6.98
C GLU A 280 -11.86 0.66 8.34
N ALA A 281 -11.90 -0.19 9.36
CA ALA A 281 -12.26 0.19 10.72
C ALA A 281 -11.16 1.01 11.45
N CYS A 282 -9.90 0.96 10.98
CA CYS A 282 -8.76 1.66 11.53
C CYS A 282 -8.17 2.63 10.51
N GLN A 283 -8.49 3.90 10.62
CA GLN A 283 -7.97 4.93 9.72
C GLN A 283 -6.87 5.76 10.37
N VAL A 284 -7.06 6.21 11.60
CA VAL A 284 -6.15 7.08 12.36
C VAL A 284 -5.95 6.55 13.79
N LEU A 285 -5.00 7.13 14.51
CA LEU A 285 -4.66 6.72 15.89
C LEU A 285 -5.89 6.64 16.81
N ARG A 286 -6.78 7.62 16.73
CA ARG A 286 -7.98 7.70 17.59
C ARG A 286 -8.96 6.53 17.41
N ASP A 287 -8.83 5.75 16.34
CA ASP A 287 -9.66 4.58 16.10
C ASP A 287 -9.20 3.36 16.91
N ILE A 288 -7.88 3.24 17.20
CA ILE A 288 -7.29 2.05 17.81
C ILE A 288 -7.91 1.69 19.17
N PRO A 289 -8.18 2.63 20.10
CA PRO A 289 -8.75 2.29 21.40
C PRO A 289 -10.07 1.51 21.33
N ARG A 290 -10.95 1.84 20.39
CA ARG A 290 -12.25 1.17 20.22
C ARG A 290 -12.14 -0.22 19.58
N LEU A 291 -11.02 -0.51 18.90
CA LEU A 291 -10.78 -1.75 18.19
C LEU A 291 -10.14 -2.83 19.09
N LYS A 292 -9.59 -2.40 20.24
CA LYS A 292 -9.01 -3.32 21.22
C LYS A 292 -10.06 -4.30 21.74
N GLY A 293 -9.74 -5.61 21.65
CA GLY A 293 -10.66 -6.69 22.01
C GLY A 293 -11.58 -7.13 20.88
N ALA A 294 -11.80 -6.28 19.85
CA ALA A 294 -12.50 -6.70 18.64
C ALA A 294 -11.55 -7.22 17.57
N TYR A 295 -10.36 -6.69 17.48
CA TYR A 295 -9.34 -7.09 16.51
C TYR A 295 -8.03 -7.47 17.20
N HIS A 296 -7.29 -8.41 16.62
CA HIS A 296 -5.95 -8.79 17.08
C HIS A 296 -4.86 -7.81 16.60
N GLY A 297 -5.14 -7.08 15.52
CA GLY A 297 -4.21 -6.14 14.92
C GLY A 297 -4.88 -5.10 14.03
N VAL A 298 -4.09 -4.15 13.58
CA VAL A 298 -4.52 -3.05 12.71
C VAL A 298 -3.66 -2.97 11.46
N ASN A 299 -4.28 -2.69 10.32
CA ASN A 299 -3.60 -2.38 9.06
C ASN A 299 -3.46 -0.86 8.93
N ILE A 300 -2.23 -0.36 8.99
CA ILE A 300 -1.89 1.05 8.87
C ILE A 300 -1.50 1.35 7.43
N LYS A 301 -2.20 2.30 6.79
CA LYS A 301 -1.93 2.78 5.43
C LYS A 301 -1.75 4.29 5.46
N LEU A 302 -0.70 4.80 4.82
CA LEU A 302 -0.37 6.24 4.89
C LEU A 302 -1.50 7.13 4.38
N MET A 303 -2.23 6.69 3.35
CA MET A 303 -3.36 7.45 2.79
C MET A 303 -4.57 7.55 3.74
N LYS A 304 -4.71 6.62 4.68
CA LYS A 304 -5.71 6.69 5.75
C LYS A 304 -5.22 7.57 6.89
N SER A 305 -3.99 7.32 7.37
CA SER A 305 -3.44 7.96 8.56
C SER A 305 -3.00 9.40 8.35
N GLY A 306 -2.84 9.85 7.11
CA GLY A 306 -2.31 11.18 6.82
C GLY A 306 -0.80 11.27 6.79
N GLY A 307 -0.08 10.14 6.72
CA GLY A 307 1.36 10.09 6.49
C GLY A 307 2.16 9.31 7.51
N LEU A 308 3.48 9.48 7.46
CA LEU A 308 4.48 8.74 8.23
C LEU A 308 4.47 9.09 9.72
N ARG A 309 4.23 10.37 10.07
CA ARG A 309 4.17 10.83 11.46
C ARG A 309 3.09 10.07 12.23
N GLU A 310 1.88 10.12 11.73
CA GLU A 310 0.74 9.46 12.38
C GLU A 310 0.89 7.93 12.34
N ALA A 311 1.35 7.36 11.22
CA ALA A 311 1.61 5.92 11.11
C ALA A 311 2.58 5.42 12.19
N ARG A 312 3.66 6.16 12.49
CA ARG A 312 4.60 5.83 13.57
C ARG A 312 3.96 5.91 14.96
N ARG A 313 3.12 6.92 15.20
CA ARG A 313 2.33 7.03 16.44
C ARG A 313 1.37 5.84 16.58
N MET A 314 0.68 5.46 15.50
CA MET A 314 -0.21 4.30 15.47
C MET A 314 0.52 2.99 15.75
N ILE A 315 1.70 2.76 15.15
CA ILE A 315 2.55 1.60 15.44
C ILE A 315 2.87 1.53 16.94
N SER A 316 3.35 2.64 17.49
CA SER A 316 3.76 2.70 18.91
C SER A 316 2.58 2.44 19.85
N TYR A 317 1.42 3.02 19.54
CA TYR A 317 0.21 2.85 20.34
C TYR A 317 -0.35 1.43 20.25
N ALA A 318 -0.46 0.87 19.02
CA ALA A 318 -0.92 -0.50 18.82
C ALA A 318 -0.03 -1.52 19.59
N ARG A 319 1.29 -1.33 19.55
CA ARG A 319 2.24 -2.16 20.31
C ARG A 319 2.04 -2.02 21.83
N ALA A 320 1.83 -0.81 22.34
CA ALA A 320 1.56 -0.59 23.77
C ALA A 320 0.27 -1.26 24.22
N GLU A 321 -0.73 -1.37 23.35
CA GLU A 321 -1.98 -2.06 23.59
C GLU A 321 -1.91 -3.60 23.35
N GLY A 322 -0.74 -4.13 22.98
CA GLY A 322 -0.52 -5.55 22.71
C GLY A 322 -1.12 -6.02 21.37
N MET A 323 -1.48 -5.08 20.49
CA MET A 323 -2.01 -5.39 19.17
C MET A 323 -0.89 -5.63 18.16
N LYS A 324 -1.17 -6.49 17.18
CA LYS A 324 -0.30 -6.71 16.02
C LYS A 324 -0.41 -5.54 15.04
N VAL A 325 0.65 -5.32 14.26
CA VAL A 325 0.73 -4.26 13.25
C VAL A 325 0.92 -4.87 11.87
N MET A 326 0.04 -4.52 10.97
CA MET A 326 0.20 -4.70 9.53
C MET A 326 0.44 -3.32 8.89
N LEU A 327 1.32 -3.26 7.93
CA LEU A 327 1.51 -2.11 7.05
C LEU A 327 0.99 -2.44 5.67
N GLY A 328 0.05 -1.64 5.19
CA GLY A 328 -0.50 -1.78 3.85
C GLY A 328 -0.28 -0.53 3.00
N CYS A 329 -0.60 -0.66 1.73
CA CYS A 329 -0.64 0.44 0.78
C CYS A 329 -1.97 0.47 0.02
N MET A 330 -2.13 1.46 -0.84
CA MET A 330 -3.12 1.46 -1.92
C MET A 330 -2.43 1.05 -3.23
N THR A 331 -3.08 1.22 -4.36
CA THR A 331 -2.37 1.24 -5.64
C THR A 331 -1.64 2.58 -5.73
N GLU A 332 -0.33 2.54 -5.67
CA GLU A 332 0.56 3.69 -5.47
C GLU A 332 1.82 3.52 -6.31
N THR A 333 2.55 4.62 -6.55
CA THR A 333 3.89 4.54 -7.14
C THR A 333 4.91 4.03 -6.12
N SER A 334 6.12 3.76 -6.57
CA SER A 334 7.25 3.48 -5.69
C SER A 334 7.53 4.61 -4.67
N CYS A 335 6.98 5.81 -4.84
CA CYS A 335 7.10 6.88 -3.86
C CYS A 335 6.41 6.51 -2.53
N ALA A 336 5.10 6.33 -2.55
CA ALA A 336 4.35 6.01 -1.32
C ALA A 336 4.64 4.58 -0.83
N CYS A 337 4.80 3.60 -1.74
CA CYS A 337 5.19 2.23 -1.36
C CYS A 337 6.54 2.21 -0.63
N THR A 338 7.54 2.99 -1.09
CA THR A 338 8.83 3.09 -0.38
C THR A 338 8.68 3.83 0.95
N ALA A 339 7.81 4.83 1.02
CA ALA A 339 7.58 5.56 2.27
C ALA A 339 7.03 4.62 3.36
N VAL A 340 5.99 3.86 3.08
CA VAL A 340 5.46 2.89 4.06
C VAL A 340 6.47 1.77 4.34
N ALA A 341 7.25 1.32 3.35
CA ALA A 341 8.27 0.29 3.53
C ALA A 341 9.38 0.69 4.51
N GLN A 342 9.68 2.01 4.68
CA GLN A 342 10.62 2.49 5.70
C GLN A 342 10.22 2.09 7.14
N LEU A 343 8.92 1.84 7.38
CA LEU A 343 8.37 1.42 8.66
C LEU A 343 8.30 -0.10 8.82
N SER A 344 8.50 -0.87 7.75
CA SER A 344 8.30 -2.33 7.72
C SER A 344 9.10 -3.11 8.78
N PRO A 345 10.29 -2.68 9.24
CA PRO A 345 10.98 -3.37 10.32
C PRO A 345 10.24 -3.39 11.67
N ALA A 346 9.18 -2.57 11.82
CA ALA A 346 8.36 -2.50 13.02
C ALA A 346 7.03 -3.27 12.89
N ALA A 347 6.74 -3.88 11.72
CA ALA A 347 5.48 -4.56 11.44
C ALA A 347 5.58 -6.09 11.65
N ASP A 348 4.43 -6.74 11.88
CA ASP A 348 4.28 -8.20 11.88
C ASP A 348 3.95 -8.73 10.48
N PHE A 349 3.17 -7.94 9.71
CA PHE A 349 2.76 -8.24 8.34
C PHE A 349 2.94 -7.01 7.46
N CYS A 350 3.27 -7.25 6.19
CA CYS A 350 3.34 -6.20 5.18
C CYS A 350 2.60 -6.61 3.91
N ASP A 351 1.82 -5.66 3.37
CA ASP A 351 1.08 -5.74 2.13
C ASP A 351 1.39 -4.47 1.31
N ILE A 352 2.64 -4.40 0.82
CA ILE A 352 3.22 -3.22 0.18
C ILE A 352 3.59 -3.60 -1.25
N ASP A 353 2.59 -3.87 -2.06
CA ASP A 353 2.71 -4.33 -3.44
C ASP A 353 2.13 -3.35 -4.47
N GLY A 354 1.60 -2.20 -4.03
CA GLY A 354 0.88 -1.25 -4.88
C GLY A 354 1.64 -0.80 -6.12
N ASN A 355 2.96 -0.60 -6.00
CA ASN A 355 3.84 -0.26 -7.11
C ASN A 355 4.14 -1.44 -8.06
N LEU A 356 3.92 -2.68 -7.62
CA LEU A 356 4.09 -3.87 -8.45
C LEU A 356 2.86 -4.17 -9.32
N LEU A 357 1.74 -3.51 -9.03
CA LEU A 357 0.47 -3.66 -9.73
C LEU A 357 0.31 -2.65 -10.90
N ILE A 358 1.24 -1.71 -11.06
CA ILE A 358 1.17 -0.65 -12.08
C ILE A 358 2.22 -0.80 -13.18
N THR A 359 1.97 -0.16 -14.33
CA THR A 359 2.86 -0.22 -15.51
C THR A 359 3.58 1.10 -15.80
N ASN A 360 3.22 2.18 -15.11
CA ASN A 360 3.70 3.54 -15.39
C ASN A 360 4.20 4.26 -14.14
N ASP A 361 5.07 3.58 -13.38
CA ASP A 361 5.68 4.19 -12.19
C ASP A 361 6.49 5.44 -12.53
N LEU A 362 6.59 6.36 -11.59
CA LEU A 362 7.37 7.61 -11.71
C LEU A 362 8.73 7.51 -11.02
N PHE A 363 8.93 6.48 -10.21
CA PHE A 363 10.11 6.33 -9.37
C PHE A 363 10.61 4.90 -9.35
N GLU A 364 11.89 4.74 -9.10
CA GLU A 364 12.46 3.54 -8.52
C GLU A 364 12.66 3.77 -7.02
N GLY A 365 12.32 2.76 -6.22
CA GLY A 365 12.42 2.82 -4.76
C GLY A 365 12.66 1.42 -4.15
N MET A 366 11.87 1.05 -3.15
CA MET A 366 11.88 -0.28 -2.57
C MET A 366 11.67 -1.35 -3.64
N VAL A 367 12.47 -2.41 -3.58
CA VAL A 367 12.34 -3.57 -4.48
C VAL A 367 12.08 -4.84 -3.68
N VAL A 368 11.47 -5.83 -4.33
CA VAL A 368 11.27 -7.16 -3.76
C VAL A 368 12.26 -8.13 -4.40
N ARG A 369 13.08 -8.80 -3.57
CA ARG A 369 14.01 -9.85 -4.00
C ARG A 369 13.75 -11.11 -3.18
N ASP A 370 13.52 -12.23 -3.85
CA ASP A 370 13.17 -13.50 -3.22
C ASP A 370 12.02 -13.37 -2.19
N GLY A 371 11.02 -12.54 -2.53
CA GLY A 371 9.88 -12.23 -1.69
C GLY A 371 10.13 -11.33 -0.49
N LEU A 372 11.37 -10.83 -0.30
CA LEU A 372 11.74 -9.91 0.77
C LEU A 372 11.86 -8.47 0.25
N MET A 373 11.39 -7.52 1.04
CA MET A 373 11.57 -6.10 0.76
C MET A 373 13.03 -5.70 1.00
N VAL A 374 13.61 -4.99 0.05
CA VAL A 374 14.93 -4.37 0.15
C VAL A 374 14.75 -2.86 0.15
N LEU A 375 15.03 -2.24 1.29
CA LEU A 375 14.92 -0.80 1.46
C LEU A 375 16.08 -0.09 0.77
N PRO A 376 15.85 1.04 0.07
CA PRO A 376 16.93 1.83 -0.51
C PRO A 376 17.88 2.40 0.55
N GLU A 377 19.18 2.41 0.24
CA GLU A 377 20.21 2.97 1.14
C GLU A 377 20.39 4.50 0.97
N GLY A 378 19.74 5.09 -0.04
CA GLY A 378 19.81 6.52 -0.34
C GLY A 378 19.15 7.39 0.74
N ALA A 379 19.55 8.65 0.80
CA ALA A 379 19.01 9.65 1.72
C ALA A 379 17.50 9.87 1.50
N GLY A 380 16.77 10.15 2.56
CA GLY A 380 15.31 10.27 2.55
C GLY A 380 14.65 8.93 2.28
N LEU A 381 13.79 8.87 1.29
CA LEU A 381 13.20 7.62 0.80
C LEU A 381 14.14 6.83 -0.11
N GLY A 382 15.26 7.44 -0.57
CA GLY A 382 16.18 6.82 -1.49
C GLY A 382 15.61 6.61 -2.90
N LEU A 383 14.65 7.45 -3.30
CA LEU A 383 14.00 7.36 -4.60
C LEU A 383 14.90 7.87 -5.74
N ARG A 384 14.81 7.19 -6.88
CA ARG A 384 15.30 7.69 -8.17
C ARG A 384 14.11 8.00 -9.07
N LYS A 385 13.97 9.26 -9.49
CA LYS A 385 12.91 9.67 -10.42
C LYS A 385 13.22 9.13 -11.83
N LEU A 386 12.20 8.55 -12.50
CA LEU A 386 12.28 7.95 -13.83
C LEU A 386 12.11 8.98 -14.96
#